data_148bd994b111ac6a1f1a91c29a9cec17
#
_entry.id   148bd994b111ac6a1f1a91c29a9cec17
#
_cell.length_a   1.000
_cell.length_b   1.000
_cell.length_c   1.000
_cell.angle_alpha   90.00
_cell.angle_beta   90.00
_cell.angle_gamma   90.00
#
_symmetry.space_group_name_H-M   'P 1'
#
loop_
_entity.id
_entity.type
_entity.pdbx_description
1 polymer ?
#
loop_
_entity_poly.entity_id
_entity_poly.type
_entity_poly.pdbx_seq_one_letter_code
_entity_poly.pdbx_strand_id
1 'polypeptide(L)'
;KGSKAPIKILGELNRSSTILRDLLDAKFNNIIVNNKDIAQELKDYLARISPEQEKIVKIHKGETPIFQKYNITKQIKGAFGKNVTIKNGTYLVIEHTEALHVIDVNSGKKVDAKKNQEENALEVNIEAAKEIARQLRLRDMGGIIVVDFIDQKFEKNRKLLFESLKKAMSTDKAKHNILPPTKFGLIQITRQRVRPALTIDTLEKCPMCDGGGKIDSSLLLIDQIENKIANLTVIKSNKIQIATHPFVASYINKGWFFSSIRHKWENKFKKTIKVVGDDRLHLLQYSIVKK
;
A
#
# COMPACT_ATOMS: atom_id res chain seq x y z
N LYS A 1 40.39 -18.57 -25.46
CA LYS A 1 41.10 -19.52 -26.37
C LYS A 1 42.05 -20.34 -25.52
N GLY A 2 41.92 -21.69 -25.48
CA GLY A 2 42.81 -22.57 -24.70
C GLY A 2 42.14 -23.52 -23.70
N SER A 3 40.86 -23.37 -23.43
CA SER A 3 40.12 -24.24 -22.51
C SER A 3 39.70 -25.55 -23.23
N LYS A 4 39.93 -26.69 -22.59
CA LYS A 4 39.47 -28.02 -23.07
C LYS A 4 38.05 -28.29 -22.55
N ALA A 5 37.17 -28.75 -23.44
CA ALA A 5 35.83 -29.17 -23.04
C ALA A 5 35.85 -30.45 -22.18
N PRO A 6 34.90 -30.64 -21.25
CA PRO A 6 33.84 -29.70 -20.86
C PRO A 6 34.32 -28.70 -19.77
N ILE A 7 34.17 -27.39 -20.05
CA ILE A 7 34.47 -26.32 -19.06
C ILE A 7 33.44 -25.20 -19.20
N LYS A 8 32.98 -24.67 -18.07
CA LYS A 8 32.10 -23.52 -18.04
C LYS A 8 32.91 -22.25 -18.40
N ILE A 9 32.70 -21.70 -19.57
CA ILE A 9 33.39 -20.49 -20.05
C ILE A 9 32.77 -19.22 -19.50
N LEU A 10 31.44 -19.17 -19.40
CA LEU A 10 30.69 -18.02 -18.88
C LEU A 10 29.50 -18.53 -18.06
N GLY A 11 29.23 -17.89 -16.96
CA GLY A 11 28.00 -18.11 -16.17
C GLY A 11 27.01 -16.97 -16.41
N GLU A 12 25.76 -17.24 -16.14
CA GLU A 12 24.75 -16.20 -16.06
C GLU A 12 25.12 -15.23 -14.92
N LEU A 13 24.92 -13.93 -15.14
CA LEU A 13 25.16 -12.91 -14.12
C LEU A 13 24.14 -13.08 -13.00
N ASN A 14 24.61 -12.98 -11.75
CA ASN A 14 23.74 -12.92 -10.60
C ASN A 14 22.86 -11.66 -10.68
N ARG A 15 21.72 -11.68 -9.99
CA ARG A 15 20.73 -10.59 -10.01
C ARG A 15 21.36 -9.24 -9.63
N SER A 16 22.28 -9.23 -8.67
CA SER A 16 23.02 -8.04 -8.22
C SER A 16 23.84 -7.40 -9.33
N SER A 17 24.62 -8.22 -10.02
CA SER A 17 25.47 -7.78 -11.15
C SER A 17 24.63 -7.37 -12.36
N THR A 18 23.49 -8.04 -12.61
CA THR A 18 22.54 -7.65 -13.65
C THR A 18 21.93 -6.27 -13.39
N ILE A 19 21.55 -5.98 -12.14
CA ILE A 19 21.03 -4.67 -11.73
C ILE A 19 22.09 -3.59 -11.97
N LEU A 20 23.35 -3.85 -11.60
CA LEU A 20 24.44 -2.90 -11.86
C LEU A 20 24.63 -2.66 -13.35
N ARG A 21 24.68 -3.71 -14.16
CA ARG A 21 24.82 -3.57 -15.61
C ARG A 21 23.76 -2.65 -16.22
N ASP A 22 22.51 -2.77 -15.73
CA ASP A 22 21.38 -2.08 -16.33
C ASP A 22 21.18 -0.66 -15.78
N LEU A 23 21.62 -0.39 -14.54
CA LEU A 23 21.33 0.86 -13.83
C LEU A 23 22.56 1.72 -13.51
N LEU A 24 23.79 1.17 -13.57
CA LEU A 24 24.99 1.91 -13.19
C LEU A 24 25.17 3.14 -14.11
N ASP A 25 25.34 4.28 -13.47
CA ASP A 25 25.63 5.57 -14.11
C ASP A 25 26.82 6.23 -13.36
N ALA A 26 27.54 7.10 -14.02
CA ALA A 26 28.63 7.89 -13.43
C ALA A 26 28.22 8.74 -12.22
N LYS A 27 26.92 8.96 -12.04
CA LYS A 27 26.34 9.69 -10.89
C LYS A 27 26.23 8.88 -9.60
N PHE A 28 26.52 7.58 -9.64
CA PHE A 28 26.45 6.75 -8.44
C PHE A 28 27.65 7.03 -7.53
N ASN A 29 27.38 7.44 -6.30
CA ASN A 29 28.41 7.77 -5.30
C ASN A 29 28.68 6.60 -4.34
N ASN A 30 27.71 5.74 -4.08
CA ASN A 30 27.82 4.62 -3.15
C ASN A 30 26.91 3.48 -3.56
N ILE A 31 27.42 2.26 -3.43
CA ILE A 31 26.66 1.01 -3.48
C ILE A 31 26.85 0.36 -2.12
N ILE A 32 25.78 0.23 -1.33
CA ILE A 32 25.88 -0.24 0.04
C ILE A 32 25.17 -1.57 0.14
N VAL A 33 25.89 -2.57 0.69
CA VAL A 33 25.40 -3.94 0.86
C VAL A 33 25.66 -4.42 2.27
N ASN A 34 24.84 -5.31 2.78
CA ASN A 34 24.99 -5.92 4.11
C ASN A 34 25.52 -7.37 4.07
N ASN A 35 25.83 -7.87 2.88
CA ASN A 35 26.40 -9.21 2.69
C ASN A 35 27.80 -9.08 2.08
N LYS A 36 28.78 -9.78 2.67
CA LYS A 36 30.19 -9.71 2.23
C LYS A 36 30.40 -10.35 0.87
N ASP A 37 29.73 -11.47 0.59
CA ASP A 37 29.90 -12.22 -0.65
C ASP A 37 29.36 -11.41 -1.84
N ILE A 38 28.19 -10.78 -1.66
CA ILE A 38 27.61 -9.86 -2.65
C ILE A 38 28.53 -8.65 -2.86
N ALA A 39 29.11 -8.09 -1.78
CA ALA A 39 30.03 -6.97 -1.91
C ALA A 39 31.27 -7.32 -2.73
N GLN A 40 31.84 -8.52 -2.52
CA GLN A 40 33.00 -8.98 -3.27
C GLN A 40 32.63 -9.24 -4.73
N GLU A 41 31.52 -9.91 -4.99
CA GLU A 41 31.01 -10.12 -6.35
C GLU A 41 30.84 -8.81 -7.13
N LEU A 42 30.24 -7.81 -6.49
CA LEU A 42 30.03 -6.51 -7.12
C LEU A 42 31.35 -5.77 -7.40
N LYS A 43 32.33 -5.88 -6.48
CA LYS A 43 33.67 -5.34 -6.71
C LYS A 43 34.39 -6.01 -7.87
N ASP A 44 34.36 -7.35 -7.90
CA ASP A 44 34.98 -8.14 -8.98
C ASP A 44 34.33 -7.83 -10.34
N TYR A 45 33.01 -7.59 -10.35
CA TYR A 45 32.28 -7.18 -11.53
C TYR A 45 32.69 -5.76 -11.98
N LEU A 46 32.72 -4.81 -11.05
CA LEU A 46 33.10 -3.42 -11.34
C LEU A 46 34.58 -3.30 -11.76
N ALA A 47 35.47 -4.06 -11.15
CA ALA A 47 36.89 -4.09 -11.55
C ALA A 47 37.09 -4.45 -13.03
N ARG A 48 36.15 -5.18 -13.63
CA ARG A 48 36.20 -5.57 -15.04
C ARG A 48 35.58 -4.54 -15.99
N ILE A 49 34.53 -3.84 -15.55
CA ILE A 49 33.74 -2.94 -16.43
C ILE A 49 34.01 -1.45 -16.20
N SER A 50 34.32 -1.06 -14.95
CA SER A 50 34.57 0.32 -14.52
C SER A 50 35.44 0.34 -13.27
N PRO A 51 36.76 0.10 -13.40
CA PRO A 51 37.67 -0.04 -12.26
C PRO A 51 37.68 1.15 -11.29
N GLU A 52 37.46 2.36 -11.82
CA GLU A 52 37.38 3.58 -11.02
C GLU A 52 36.20 3.58 -10.05
N GLN A 53 35.12 2.86 -10.38
CA GLN A 53 33.92 2.76 -9.56
C GLN A 53 33.91 1.61 -8.54
N GLU A 54 34.91 0.74 -8.53
CA GLU A 54 35.01 -0.34 -7.53
C GLU A 54 34.94 0.21 -6.10
N LYS A 55 35.57 1.36 -5.85
CA LYS A 55 35.67 2.01 -4.51
C LYS A 55 34.32 2.46 -3.94
N ILE A 56 33.27 2.59 -4.78
CA ILE A 56 31.95 3.01 -4.31
C ILE A 56 31.19 1.88 -3.60
N VAL A 57 31.63 0.62 -3.73
CA VAL A 57 31.01 -0.53 -3.04
C VAL A 57 31.46 -0.57 -1.58
N LYS A 58 30.50 -0.39 -0.69
CA LYS A 58 30.71 -0.34 0.76
C LYS A 58 29.89 -1.40 1.48
N ILE A 59 30.49 -2.02 2.50
CA ILE A 59 29.79 -2.98 3.35
C ILE A 59 29.18 -2.23 4.52
N HIS A 60 27.90 -2.44 4.74
CA HIS A 60 27.19 -1.97 5.93
C HIS A 60 27.50 -2.90 7.11
N LYS A 61 28.09 -2.35 8.17
CA LYS A 61 28.52 -3.10 9.39
C LYS A 61 27.75 -2.67 10.65
N GLY A 62 26.70 -1.84 10.53
CA GLY A 62 25.95 -1.35 11.69
C GLY A 62 24.87 -2.33 12.15
N GLU A 63 24.46 -2.22 13.43
CA GLU A 63 23.35 -3.00 14.01
C GLU A 63 21.99 -2.60 13.43
N THR A 64 21.84 -1.30 13.07
CA THR A 64 20.61 -0.82 12.44
C THR A 64 20.46 -1.43 11.05
N PRO A 65 19.31 -2.03 10.71
CA PRO A 65 19.05 -2.57 9.38
C PRO A 65 19.30 -1.52 8.28
N ILE A 66 19.94 -1.93 7.19
CA ILE A 66 20.39 -1.05 6.11
C ILE A 66 19.27 -0.14 5.55
N PHE A 67 18.08 -0.68 5.34
CA PHE A 67 16.93 0.08 4.84
C PHE A 67 16.41 1.10 5.85
N GLN A 68 16.52 0.79 7.14
CA GLN A 68 16.17 1.72 8.22
C GLN A 68 17.17 2.88 8.30
N LYS A 69 18.48 2.57 8.26
CA LYS A 69 19.56 3.57 8.33
C LYS A 69 19.43 4.63 7.22
N TYR A 70 19.04 4.21 6.02
CA TYR A 70 18.88 5.10 4.87
C TYR A 70 17.43 5.55 4.62
N ASN A 71 16.52 5.32 5.60
CA ASN A 71 15.09 5.65 5.50
C ASN A 71 14.36 5.04 4.29
N ILE A 72 14.90 3.96 3.72
CA ILE A 72 14.31 3.29 2.54
C ILE A 72 12.94 2.68 2.88
N THR A 73 12.82 2.04 4.06
CA THR A 73 11.54 1.46 4.50
C THR A 73 10.42 2.51 4.56
N LYS A 74 10.74 3.71 5.09
CA LYS A 74 9.79 4.82 5.16
C LYS A 74 9.43 5.34 3.77
N GLN A 75 10.42 5.45 2.88
CA GLN A 75 10.21 5.88 1.50
C GLN A 75 9.35 4.88 0.72
N ILE A 76 9.59 3.57 0.89
CA ILE A 76 8.77 2.52 0.26
C ILE A 76 7.32 2.63 0.73
N LYS A 77 7.08 2.68 2.05
CA LYS A 77 5.72 2.83 2.60
C LYS A 77 5.00 4.07 2.07
N GLY A 78 5.71 5.21 2.00
CA GLY A 78 5.13 6.46 1.48
C GLY A 78 4.93 6.46 -0.03
N ALA A 79 5.77 5.74 -0.79
CA ALA A 79 5.74 5.77 -2.23
C ALA A 79 4.78 4.75 -2.88
N PHE A 80 4.41 3.67 -2.17
CA PHE A 80 3.55 2.61 -2.72
C PHE A 80 2.14 2.58 -2.12
N GLY A 81 1.83 3.48 -1.19
CA GLY A 81 0.48 3.61 -0.65
C GLY A 81 -0.53 4.14 -1.68
N LYS A 82 -1.82 3.99 -1.40
CA LYS A 82 -2.91 4.61 -2.18
C LYS A 82 -2.73 6.13 -2.22
N ASN A 83 -2.36 6.73 -1.09
CA ASN A 83 -2.10 8.15 -0.95
C ASN A 83 -0.59 8.41 -0.95
N VAL A 84 -0.13 9.21 -1.89
CA VAL A 84 1.28 9.61 -2.01
C VAL A 84 1.40 11.09 -1.66
N THR A 85 2.02 11.36 -0.52
CA THR A 85 2.26 12.74 -0.08
C THR A 85 3.43 13.36 -0.83
N ILE A 86 3.20 14.54 -1.36
CA ILE A 86 4.19 15.41 -2.01
C ILE A 86 4.63 16.50 -1.01
N LYS A 87 5.50 17.39 -1.44
CA LYS A 87 5.88 18.57 -0.65
C LYS A 87 4.67 19.46 -0.34
N ASN A 88 4.75 20.22 0.74
CA ASN A 88 3.75 21.22 1.14
C ASN A 88 2.36 20.67 1.51
N GLY A 89 2.24 19.36 1.79
CA GLY A 89 0.98 18.73 2.17
C GLY A 89 0.08 18.35 1.00
N THR A 90 0.46 18.65 -0.22
CA THR A 90 -0.15 18.13 -1.46
C THR A 90 -0.03 16.60 -1.48
N TYR A 91 -1.03 15.91 -1.98
CA TYR A 91 -0.99 14.46 -2.12
C TYR A 91 -1.73 13.98 -3.37
N LEU A 92 -1.30 12.85 -3.88
CA LEU A 92 -1.96 12.11 -4.94
C LEU A 92 -2.75 10.96 -4.35
N VAL A 93 -3.92 10.70 -4.89
CA VAL A 93 -4.68 9.47 -4.68
C VAL A 93 -4.54 8.63 -5.95
N ILE A 94 -3.91 7.46 -5.83
CA ILE A 94 -3.66 6.56 -6.96
C ILE A 94 -4.52 5.33 -6.81
N GLU A 95 -5.43 5.11 -7.74
CA GLU A 95 -6.33 3.97 -7.77
C GLU A 95 -6.18 3.16 -9.06
N HIS A 96 -6.40 1.86 -8.93
CA HIS A 96 -6.36 0.92 -10.04
C HIS A 96 -7.78 0.38 -10.24
N THR A 97 -8.29 0.53 -11.43
CA THR A 97 -9.50 -0.15 -11.88
C THR A 97 -9.10 -1.34 -12.75
N GLU A 98 -10.06 -2.13 -13.18
CA GLU A 98 -9.80 -3.26 -14.06
C GLU A 98 -9.15 -2.83 -15.40
N ALA A 99 -9.55 -1.68 -15.95
CA ALA A 99 -9.16 -1.23 -17.28
C ALA A 99 -8.10 -0.12 -17.29
N LEU A 100 -8.06 0.73 -16.27
CA LEU A 100 -7.23 1.93 -16.25
C LEU A 100 -6.76 2.31 -14.84
N HIS A 101 -5.78 3.20 -14.79
CA HIS A 101 -5.34 3.84 -13.56
C HIS A 101 -5.91 5.25 -13.46
N VAL A 102 -6.35 5.64 -12.28
CA VAL A 102 -6.84 6.99 -12.00
C VAL A 102 -5.94 7.65 -10.95
N ILE A 103 -5.57 8.89 -11.19
CA ILE A 103 -4.76 9.68 -10.27
C ILE A 103 -5.48 11.00 -10.02
N ASP A 104 -5.85 11.25 -8.77
CA ASP A 104 -6.46 12.49 -8.31
C ASP A 104 -5.44 13.35 -7.56
N VAL A 105 -5.42 14.66 -7.82
CA VAL A 105 -4.48 15.62 -7.25
C VAL A 105 -5.17 16.50 -6.21
N ASN A 106 -4.70 16.42 -4.97
CA ASN A 106 -5.24 17.18 -3.84
C ASN A 106 -4.24 18.19 -3.28
N SER A 107 -4.66 19.44 -3.10
CA SER A 107 -3.80 20.53 -2.60
C SER A 107 -3.43 20.40 -1.11
N GLY A 108 -4.20 19.60 -0.34
CA GLY A 108 -4.00 19.54 1.11
C GLY A 108 -4.39 20.85 1.83
N LYS A 109 -3.85 21.01 3.05
CA LYS A 109 -4.24 22.15 3.93
C LYS A 109 -3.37 23.41 3.78
N LYS A 110 -2.25 23.36 3.07
CA LYS A 110 -1.33 24.49 2.91
C LYS A 110 -1.53 25.17 1.56
N VAL A 111 -2.41 26.15 1.56
CA VAL A 111 -2.54 27.13 0.48
C VAL A 111 -1.80 28.39 0.94
N ASP A 112 -0.91 28.93 0.12
CA ASP A 112 -0.23 30.19 0.42
C ASP A 112 -1.25 31.34 0.35
N ALA A 113 -1.55 31.93 1.51
CA ALA A 113 -2.52 33.02 1.62
C ALA A 113 -2.12 34.28 0.82
N LYS A 114 -0.86 34.40 0.41
CA LYS A 114 -0.35 35.53 -0.37
C LYS A 114 -0.58 35.39 -1.88
N LYS A 115 -0.86 34.17 -2.36
CA LYS A 115 -1.11 33.87 -3.76
C LYS A 115 -2.60 33.76 -4.02
N ASN A 116 -3.01 34.08 -5.26
CA ASN A 116 -4.40 33.82 -5.65
C ASN A 116 -4.64 32.30 -5.82
N GLN A 117 -5.91 31.91 -5.82
CA GLN A 117 -6.31 30.49 -5.90
C GLN A 117 -5.76 29.80 -7.15
N GLU A 118 -5.73 30.50 -8.28
CA GLU A 118 -5.27 29.99 -9.58
C GLU A 118 -3.75 29.71 -9.58
N GLU A 119 -2.96 30.62 -9.00
CA GLU A 119 -1.49 30.45 -8.88
C GLU A 119 -1.14 29.30 -7.95
N ASN A 120 -1.84 29.19 -6.80
CA ASN A 120 -1.68 28.07 -5.89
C ASN A 120 -1.99 26.72 -6.57
N ALA A 121 -3.10 26.67 -7.32
CA ALA A 121 -3.50 25.48 -8.03
C ALA A 121 -2.47 25.08 -9.12
N LEU A 122 -1.92 26.06 -9.85
CA LEU A 122 -0.90 25.80 -10.86
C LEU A 122 0.40 25.25 -10.23
N GLU A 123 0.85 25.83 -9.12
CA GLU A 123 2.06 25.36 -8.42
C GLU A 123 1.88 23.92 -7.91
N VAL A 124 0.76 23.63 -7.29
CA VAL A 124 0.39 22.28 -6.83
C VAL A 124 0.40 21.30 -8.02
N ASN A 125 -0.25 21.65 -9.11
CA ASN A 125 -0.34 20.81 -10.30
C ASN A 125 1.04 20.54 -10.94
N ILE A 126 1.93 21.54 -10.98
CA ILE A 126 3.29 21.36 -11.51
C ILE A 126 4.11 20.39 -10.63
N GLU A 127 4.02 20.51 -9.32
CA GLU A 127 4.69 19.56 -8.41
C GLU A 127 4.06 18.15 -8.51
N ALA A 128 2.74 18.09 -8.62
CA ALA A 128 2.03 16.83 -8.86
C ALA A 128 2.46 16.15 -10.16
N ALA A 129 2.61 16.91 -11.26
CA ALA A 129 3.06 16.38 -12.54
C ALA A 129 4.44 15.70 -12.46
N LYS A 130 5.38 16.28 -11.70
CA LYS A 130 6.71 15.69 -11.46
C LYS A 130 6.61 14.38 -10.69
N GLU A 131 5.79 14.37 -9.63
CA GLU A 131 5.60 13.18 -8.80
C GLU A 131 4.83 12.10 -9.57
N ILE A 132 3.82 12.44 -10.36
CA ILE A 132 3.10 11.49 -11.21
C ILE A 132 4.07 10.79 -12.16
N ALA A 133 4.91 11.54 -12.87
CA ALA A 133 5.93 10.97 -13.73
C ALA A 133 6.89 10.03 -12.98
N ARG A 134 7.25 10.37 -11.73
CA ARG A 134 8.05 9.51 -10.86
C ARG A 134 7.30 8.25 -10.47
N GLN A 135 6.02 8.36 -10.09
CA GLN A 135 5.18 7.24 -9.67
C GLN A 135 4.92 6.25 -10.81
N LEU A 136 4.68 6.74 -12.03
CA LEU A 136 4.51 5.88 -13.20
C LEU A 136 5.74 5.00 -13.44
N ARG A 137 6.94 5.57 -13.30
CA ARG A 137 8.20 4.81 -13.42
C ARG A 137 8.45 3.89 -12.24
N LEU A 138 8.22 4.37 -11.01
CA LEU A 138 8.51 3.63 -9.77
C LEU A 138 7.63 2.39 -9.62
N ARG A 139 6.34 2.53 -9.95
CA ARG A 139 5.36 1.45 -9.89
C ARG A 139 5.25 0.63 -11.17
N ASP A 140 6.01 1.01 -12.20
CA ASP A 140 5.95 0.44 -13.56
C ASP A 140 4.51 0.41 -14.11
N MET A 141 3.76 1.50 -13.83
CA MET A 141 2.37 1.61 -14.26
C MET A 141 2.31 1.77 -15.78
N GLY A 142 1.55 0.91 -16.43
CA GLY A 142 1.37 0.92 -17.88
C GLY A 142 -0.08 0.72 -18.27
N GLY A 143 -0.43 1.02 -19.50
CA GLY A 143 -1.80 1.03 -20.02
C GLY A 143 -2.36 2.46 -20.07
N ILE A 144 -3.63 2.62 -19.77
CA ILE A 144 -4.32 3.90 -19.77
C ILE A 144 -4.28 4.51 -18.37
N ILE A 145 -3.80 5.73 -18.26
CA ILE A 145 -3.77 6.49 -17.02
C ILE A 145 -4.55 7.79 -17.23
N VAL A 146 -5.47 8.09 -16.34
CA VAL A 146 -6.24 9.34 -16.33
C VAL A 146 -5.84 10.11 -15.09
N VAL A 147 -5.44 11.35 -15.30
CA VAL A 147 -5.04 12.25 -14.21
C VAL A 147 -6.05 13.38 -14.11
N ASP A 148 -6.60 13.55 -12.91
CA ASP A 148 -7.46 14.66 -12.53
C ASP A 148 -6.62 15.68 -11.77
N PHE A 149 -6.30 16.78 -12.45
CA PHE A 149 -5.56 17.89 -11.88
C PHE A 149 -6.52 18.93 -11.31
N ILE A 150 -6.04 19.72 -10.35
CA ILE A 150 -6.84 20.84 -9.84
C ILE A 150 -7.17 21.79 -10.99
N ASP A 151 -8.44 22.16 -11.10
CA ASP A 151 -8.97 22.99 -12.15
C ASP A 151 -8.17 24.28 -12.39
N GLN A 152 -7.95 24.60 -13.67
CA GLN A 152 -7.27 25.81 -14.12
C GLN A 152 -8.19 26.60 -15.06
N LYS A 153 -8.52 27.83 -14.69
CA LYS A 153 -9.41 28.70 -15.48
C LYS A 153 -8.70 29.20 -16.75
N PHE A 154 -7.42 29.59 -16.64
CA PHE A 154 -6.69 30.18 -17.74
C PHE A 154 -6.06 29.13 -18.66
N GLU A 155 -6.27 29.25 -19.95
CA GLU A 155 -5.67 28.36 -20.96
C GLU A 155 -4.15 28.34 -20.90
N LYS A 156 -3.51 29.49 -20.60
CA LYS A 156 -2.07 29.58 -20.42
C LYS A 156 -1.56 28.64 -19.34
N ASN A 157 -2.28 28.54 -18.22
CA ASN A 157 -1.92 27.67 -17.10
C ASN A 157 -2.09 26.20 -17.46
N ARG A 158 -3.16 25.85 -18.18
CA ARG A 158 -3.36 24.50 -18.71
C ARG A 158 -2.23 24.07 -19.64
N LYS A 159 -1.77 24.97 -20.52
CA LYS A 159 -0.61 24.72 -21.39
C LYS A 159 0.68 24.53 -20.60
N LEU A 160 0.94 25.37 -19.60
CA LEU A 160 2.12 25.24 -18.72
C LEU A 160 2.12 23.91 -17.97
N LEU A 161 0.99 23.51 -17.43
CA LEU A 161 0.82 22.20 -16.77
C LEU A 161 1.13 21.06 -17.73
N PHE A 162 0.54 21.08 -18.91
CA PHE A 162 0.75 20.05 -19.94
C PHE A 162 2.21 19.91 -20.36
N GLU A 163 2.88 21.04 -20.62
CA GLU A 163 4.30 21.06 -20.96
C GLU A 163 5.19 20.58 -19.78
N SER A 164 4.81 20.93 -18.54
CA SER A 164 5.51 20.46 -17.34
C SER A 164 5.42 18.96 -17.19
N LEU A 165 4.25 18.37 -17.44
CA LEU A 165 4.05 16.92 -17.41
C LEU A 165 4.86 16.23 -18.52
N LYS A 166 4.83 16.74 -19.76
CA LYS A 166 5.65 16.23 -20.85
C LYS A 166 7.13 16.26 -20.51
N LYS A 167 7.61 17.38 -19.96
CA LYS A 167 9.00 17.52 -19.51
C LYS A 167 9.35 16.51 -18.41
N ALA A 168 8.46 16.29 -17.43
CA ALA A 168 8.69 15.32 -16.37
C ALA A 168 8.71 13.87 -16.89
N MET A 169 7.95 13.58 -17.95
CA MET A 169 7.91 12.27 -18.60
C MET A 169 9.03 12.04 -19.61
N SER A 170 9.75 13.07 -20.05
CA SER A 170 10.79 12.94 -21.08
C SER A 170 11.94 11.99 -20.71
N THR A 171 12.16 11.75 -19.41
CA THR A 171 13.17 10.81 -18.90
C THR A 171 12.67 9.37 -18.79
N ASP A 172 11.40 9.11 -19.11
CA ASP A 172 10.84 7.76 -19.08
C ASP A 172 11.29 6.97 -20.31
N LYS A 173 11.91 5.81 -20.06
CA LYS A 173 12.39 4.91 -21.13
C LYS A 173 11.25 4.14 -21.80
N ALA A 174 10.09 4.01 -21.15
CA ALA A 174 8.94 3.35 -21.74
C ALA A 174 8.23 4.26 -22.75
N LYS A 175 7.79 3.71 -23.88
CA LYS A 175 7.02 4.47 -24.87
C LYS A 175 5.73 4.96 -24.21
N HIS A 176 5.46 6.25 -24.36
CA HIS A 176 4.26 6.87 -23.80
C HIS A 176 3.76 7.99 -24.71
N ASN A 177 2.47 8.26 -24.60
CA ASN A 177 1.83 9.39 -25.26
C ASN A 177 0.96 10.14 -24.25
N ILE A 178 0.99 11.46 -24.28
CA ILE A 178 0.23 12.34 -23.39
C ILE A 178 -0.69 13.19 -24.25
N LEU A 179 -1.99 13.06 -24.03
CA LEU A 179 -2.99 13.86 -24.75
C LEU A 179 -3.18 15.21 -24.05
N PRO A 180 -3.50 16.27 -24.81
CA PRO A 180 -3.84 17.56 -24.22
C PRO A 180 -4.99 17.46 -23.22
N PRO A 181 -5.10 18.40 -22.26
CA PRO A 181 -6.22 18.41 -21.31
C PRO A 181 -7.56 18.42 -22.02
N THR A 182 -8.47 17.59 -21.56
CA THR A 182 -9.86 17.58 -22.03
C THR A 182 -10.58 18.87 -21.63
N LYS A 183 -11.82 19.06 -22.11
CA LYS A 183 -12.69 20.17 -21.66
C LYS A 183 -12.95 20.16 -20.15
N PHE A 184 -12.86 18.99 -19.52
CA PHE A 184 -13.05 18.78 -18.09
C PHE A 184 -11.73 18.83 -17.28
N GLY A 185 -10.60 19.25 -17.89
CA GLY A 185 -9.31 19.36 -17.20
C GLY A 185 -8.53 18.05 -17.09
N LEU A 186 -9.10 16.91 -17.48
CA LEU A 186 -8.43 15.60 -17.36
C LEU A 186 -7.28 15.47 -18.38
N ILE A 187 -6.15 14.94 -17.94
CA ILE A 187 -5.03 14.57 -18.82
C ILE A 187 -4.97 13.05 -18.93
N GLN A 188 -4.91 12.57 -20.16
CA GLN A 188 -4.82 11.14 -20.46
C GLN A 188 -3.38 10.80 -20.88
N ILE A 189 -2.86 9.71 -20.31
CA ILE A 189 -1.53 9.18 -20.60
C ILE A 189 -1.71 7.73 -21.03
N THR A 190 -1.10 7.35 -22.15
CA THR A 190 -0.91 5.94 -22.49
C THR A 190 0.56 5.60 -22.33
N ARG A 191 0.89 4.54 -21.60
CA ARG A 191 2.24 4.09 -21.33
C ARG A 191 2.38 2.61 -21.64
N GLN A 192 3.42 2.22 -22.36
CA GLN A 192 3.67 0.81 -22.66
C GLN A 192 3.92 0.03 -21.37
N ARG A 193 3.29 -1.13 -21.23
CA ARG A 193 3.58 -2.08 -20.17
C ARG A 193 4.91 -2.77 -20.49
N VAL A 194 5.95 -2.47 -19.72
CA VAL A 194 7.28 -3.09 -19.88
C VAL A 194 7.41 -4.29 -18.94
N ARG A 195 6.81 -4.18 -17.74
CA ARG A 195 6.77 -5.23 -16.70
C ARG A 195 5.38 -5.23 -16.06
N PRO A 196 5.02 -6.27 -15.30
CA PRO A 196 3.86 -6.20 -14.42
C PRO A 196 3.98 -5.01 -13.47
N ALA A 197 2.88 -4.29 -13.26
CA ALA A 197 2.85 -3.17 -12.31
C ALA A 197 3.31 -3.65 -10.92
N LEU A 198 4.20 -2.89 -10.29
CA LEU A 198 4.71 -3.20 -8.97
C LEU A 198 3.72 -2.68 -7.93
N THR A 199 2.98 -3.59 -7.31
CA THR A 199 2.17 -3.34 -6.12
C THR A 199 2.89 -3.90 -4.91
N ILE A 200 3.14 -3.05 -3.91
CA ILE A 200 3.68 -3.48 -2.62
C ILE A 200 2.56 -3.32 -1.61
N ASP A 201 1.89 -4.42 -1.29
CA ASP A 201 0.92 -4.44 -0.20
C ASP A 201 1.69 -4.30 1.12
N THR A 202 1.63 -3.10 1.69
CA THR A 202 2.22 -2.80 3.00
C THR A 202 1.20 -3.00 4.14
N LEU A 203 -0.03 -3.38 3.81
CA LEU A 203 -1.14 -3.57 4.73
C LEU A 203 -1.70 -4.98 4.55
N GLU A 204 -1.93 -5.65 5.67
CA GLU A 204 -2.70 -6.88 5.70
C GLU A 204 -4.19 -6.55 5.78
N LYS A 205 -5.02 -7.45 5.25
CA LYS A 205 -6.47 -7.32 5.44
C LYS A 205 -6.79 -7.38 6.93
N CYS A 206 -7.59 -6.42 7.38
CA CYS A 206 -8.04 -6.42 8.77
C CYS A 206 -8.87 -7.67 9.03
N PRO A 207 -8.46 -8.55 9.96
CA PRO A 207 -9.19 -9.78 10.24
C PRO A 207 -10.59 -9.53 10.82
N MET A 208 -10.85 -8.30 11.30
CA MET A 208 -12.15 -7.94 11.89
C MET A 208 -13.21 -7.60 10.84
N CYS A 209 -12.83 -6.93 9.74
CA CYS A 209 -13.74 -6.47 8.69
C CYS A 209 -13.40 -7.02 7.30
N ASP A 210 -12.44 -7.95 7.22
CA ASP A 210 -11.92 -8.55 5.97
C ASP A 210 -11.59 -7.50 4.88
N GLY A 211 -11.11 -6.32 5.33
CA GLY A 211 -10.76 -5.20 4.46
C GLY A 211 -11.91 -4.25 4.12
N GLY A 212 -13.14 -4.52 4.56
CA GLY A 212 -14.33 -3.69 4.28
C GLY A 212 -14.37 -2.35 5.03
N GLY A 213 -13.50 -2.15 6.04
CA GLY A 213 -13.44 -0.92 6.86
C GLY A 213 -14.67 -0.71 7.76
N LYS A 214 -15.68 -1.56 7.66
CA LYS A 214 -16.91 -1.54 8.45
C LYS A 214 -17.21 -2.95 8.93
N ILE A 215 -17.84 -3.06 10.08
CA ILE A 215 -18.41 -4.32 10.62
C ILE A 215 -19.91 -4.13 10.80
N ASP A 216 -20.65 -5.23 10.87
CA ASP A 216 -22.06 -5.18 11.18
C ASP A 216 -22.33 -4.49 12.51
N SER A 217 -23.55 -3.96 12.69
CA SER A 217 -23.89 -3.27 13.92
C SER A 217 -23.87 -4.23 15.12
N SER A 218 -23.06 -3.93 16.13
CA SER A 218 -23.02 -4.69 17.38
C SER A 218 -24.33 -4.65 18.16
N LEU A 219 -25.22 -3.68 17.87
CA LEU A 219 -26.54 -3.58 18.47
C LEU A 219 -27.42 -4.79 18.16
N LEU A 220 -27.28 -5.37 16.95
CA LEU A 220 -28.06 -6.52 16.52
C LEU A 220 -27.51 -7.86 17.03
N LEU A 221 -26.27 -7.90 17.51
CA LEU A 221 -25.61 -9.15 17.91
C LEU A 221 -26.35 -9.84 19.06
N ILE A 222 -26.80 -9.08 20.06
CA ILE A 222 -27.51 -9.60 21.22
C ILE A 222 -28.83 -10.25 20.80
N ASP A 223 -29.57 -9.59 19.91
CA ASP A 223 -30.83 -10.09 19.39
C ASP A 223 -30.63 -11.34 18.50
N GLN A 224 -29.55 -11.35 17.71
CA GLN A 224 -29.18 -12.52 16.91
C GLN A 224 -28.87 -13.75 17.80
N ILE A 225 -28.08 -13.55 18.85
CA ILE A 225 -27.77 -14.62 19.82
C ILE A 225 -29.05 -15.08 20.49
N GLU A 226 -29.91 -14.17 20.94
CA GLU A 226 -31.18 -14.50 21.62
C GLU A 226 -32.12 -15.29 20.69
N ASN A 227 -32.30 -14.87 19.45
CA ASN A 227 -33.08 -15.58 18.45
C ASN A 227 -32.51 -16.98 18.16
N LYS A 228 -31.18 -17.11 18.12
CA LYS A 228 -30.54 -18.41 17.94
C LYS A 228 -30.79 -19.34 19.13
N ILE A 229 -30.73 -18.80 20.36
CA ILE A 229 -31.10 -19.54 21.57
C ILE A 229 -32.57 -20.00 21.50
N ALA A 230 -33.49 -19.10 21.14
CA ALA A 230 -34.92 -19.41 21.00
C ALA A 230 -35.14 -20.56 20.01
N ASN A 231 -34.50 -20.55 18.85
CA ASN A 231 -34.58 -21.63 17.86
C ASN A 231 -34.00 -22.97 18.37
N LEU A 232 -33.05 -22.92 19.29
CA LEU A 232 -32.43 -24.10 19.88
C LEU A 232 -33.23 -24.64 21.07
N THR A 233 -34.19 -23.89 21.63
CA THR A 233 -35.02 -24.34 22.77
C THR A 233 -35.99 -25.46 22.40
N VAL A 234 -36.28 -25.65 21.11
CA VAL A 234 -37.07 -26.78 20.59
C VAL A 234 -36.39 -28.15 20.85
N ILE A 235 -35.11 -28.16 21.23
CA ILE A 235 -34.31 -29.38 21.45
C ILE A 235 -34.13 -29.64 22.96
N LYS A 236 -34.20 -30.90 23.38
CA LYS A 236 -34.21 -31.39 24.79
C LYS A 236 -32.97 -31.08 25.65
N SER A 237 -32.00 -30.27 25.26
CA SER A 237 -30.84 -29.94 26.11
C SER A 237 -31.15 -28.83 27.11
N ASN A 238 -30.87 -29.04 28.39
CA ASN A 238 -31.07 -28.04 29.45
C ASN A 238 -29.88 -27.09 29.66
N LYS A 239 -28.74 -27.36 29.03
CA LYS A 239 -27.53 -26.57 29.17
C LYS A 239 -27.06 -26.05 27.80
N ILE A 240 -26.81 -24.76 27.69
CA ILE A 240 -26.32 -24.09 26.48
C ILE A 240 -25.01 -23.39 26.84
N GLN A 241 -23.99 -23.59 26.05
CA GLN A 241 -22.75 -22.82 26.15
C GLN A 241 -22.60 -21.93 24.91
N ILE A 242 -22.39 -20.64 25.13
CA ILE A 242 -22.16 -19.62 24.10
C ILE A 242 -20.71 -19.19 24.23
N ALA A 243 -19.92 -19.36 23.15
CA ALA A 243 -18.60 -18.77 23.05
C ALA A 243 -18.68 -17.55 22.13
N THR A 244 -18.11 -16.45 22.55
CA THR A 244 -18.05 -15.20 21.83
C THR A 244 -16.79 -14.44 22.21
N HIS A 245 -16.45 -13.37 21.48
CA HIS A 245 -15.31 -12.55 21.82
C HIS A 245 -15.33 -12.11 23.30
N PRO A 246 -14.21 -12.08 24.05
CA PRO A 246 -14.18 -11.80 25.49
C PRO A 246 -14.88 -10.52 25.89
N PHE A 247 -14.78 -9.49 25.07
CA PHE A 247 -15.46 -8.20 25.30
C PHE A 247 -16.98 -8.36 25.31
N VAL A 248 -17.54 -9.11 24.36
CA VAL A 248 -18.99 -9.40 24.27
C VAL A 248 -19.42 -10.34 25.39
N ALA A 249 -18.63 -11.35 25.71
CA ALA A 249 -18.89 -12.26 26.84
C ALA A 249 -18.95 -11.46 28.15
N SER A 250 -18.01 -10.53 28.36
CA SER A 250 -18.02 -9.66 29.54
C SER A 250 -19.27 -8.78 29.58
N TYR A 251 -19.68 -8.21 28.45
CA TYR A 251 -20.88 -7.37 28.34
C TYR A 251 -22.16 -8.18 28.67
N ILE A 252 -22.31 -9.38 28.12
CA ILE A 252 -23.48 -10.25 28.37
C ILE A 252 -23.56 -10.72 29.85
N ASN A 253 -22.38 -10.96 30.44
CA ASN A 253 -22.30 -11.40 31.85
C ASN A 253 -22.37 -10.26 32.86
N LYS A 254 -22.14 -9.00 32.41
CA LYS A 254 -22.12 -7.82 33.30
C LYS A 254 -23.51 -7.50 33.81
N GLY A 255 -23.62 -7.36 35.10
CA GLY A 255 -24.85 -6.97 35.80
C GLY A 255 -24.83 -7.43 37.26
N TRP A 256 -25.56 -6.72 38.12
CA TRP A 256 -25.68 -7.13 39.52
C TRP A 256 -26.78 -8.17 39.67
N PHE A 257 -26.49 -9.28 40.33
CA PHE A 257 -27.23 -10.49 40.67
C PHE A 257 -28.30 -10.98 39.66
N PHE A 258 -29.27 -10.16 39.23
CA PHE A 258 -30.39 -10.57 38.35
C PHE A 258 -30.53 -9.67 37.10
N SER A 259 -29.67 -8.73 36.88
CA SER A 259 -29.80 -7.75 35.79
C SER A 259 -28.98 -8.04 34.53
N SER A 260 -28.12 -9.08 34.53
CA SER A 260 -27.31 -9.43 33.37
C SER A 260 -28.17 -9.98 32.23
N ILE A 261 -27.73 -9.73 30.99
CA ILE A 261 -28.38 -10.25 29.77
C ILE A 261 -28.46 -11.78 29.84
N ARG A 262 -27.39 -12.44 30.30
CA ARG A 262 -27.37 -13.89 30.53
C ARG A 262 -28.49 -14.34 31.43
N HIS A 263 -28.70 -13.69 32.58
CA HIS A 263 -29.73 -14.06 33.55
C HIS A 263 -31.13 -13.83 32.99
N LYS A 264 -31.35 -12.76 32.20
CA LYS A 264 -32.62 -12.54 31.50
C LYS A 264 -32.93 -13.69 30.53
N TRP A 265 -31.93 -14.16 29.80
CA TRP A 265 -32.09 -15.30 28.90
C TRP A 265 -32.34 -16.62 29.67
N GLU A 266 -31.64 -16.88 30.79
CA GLU A 266 -31.88 -18.06 31.64
C GLU A 266 -33.31 -18.08 32.14
N ASN A 267 -33.83 -16.94 32.59
CA ASN A 267 -35.22 -16.81 33.05
C ASN A 267 -36.24 -16.97 31.91
N LYS A 268 -35.97 -16.38 30.75
CA LYS A 268 -36.85 -16.42 29.59
C LYS A 268 -36.96 -17.83 29.00
N PHE A 269 -35.81 -18.50 28.84
CA PHE A 269 -35.76 -19.79 28.17
C PHE A 269 -35.79 -21.01 29.14
N LYS A 270 -35.77 -20.76 30.43
CA LYS A 270 -35.75 -21.80 31.48
C LYS A 270 -34.62 -22.82 31.28
N LYS A 271 -33.44 -22.33 30.89
CA LYS A 271 -32.24 -23.14 30.62
C LYS A 271 -31.00 -22.50 31.26
N THR A 272 -30.03 -23.33 31.64
CA THR A 272 -28.75 -22.84 32.13
C THR A 272 -27.90 -22.39 30.96
N ILE A 273 -27.49 -21.12 30.96
CA ILE A 273 -26.69 -20.51 29.90
C ILE A 273 -25.31 -20.13 30.44
N LYS A 274 -24.27 -20.71 29.85
CA LYS A 274 -22.89 -20.35 30.16
C LYS A 274 -22.31 -19.52 28.98
N VAL A 275 -21.88 -18.29 29.24
CA VAL A 275 -21.24 -17.44 28.25
C VAL A 275 -19.76 -17.37 28.58
N VAL A 276 -18.89 -17.74 27.61
CA VAL A 276 -17.44 -17.79 27.76
C VAL A 276 -16.78 -16.93 26.68
N GLY A 277 -15.70 -16.26 27.05
CA GLY A 277 -14.84 -15.54 26.09
C GLY A 277 -13.92 -16.51 25.34
N ASP A 278 -13.80 -16.32 24.04
CA ASP A 278 -12.84 -17.02 23.18
C ASP A 278 -12.13 -15.98 22.30
N ASP A 279 -10.82 -15.77 22.52
CA ASP A 279 -10.00 -14.79 21.82
C ASP A 279 -9.81 -15.11 20.32
N ARG A 280 -10.14 -16.33 19.90
CA ARG A 280 -10.08 -16.76 18.49
C ARG A 280 -11.27 -16.27 17.67
N LEU A 281 -12.34 -15.83 18.32
CA LEU A 281 -13.55 -15.33 17.69
C LEU A 281 -13.45 -13.83 17.44
N HIS A 282 -13.89 -13.38 16.27
CA HIS A 282 -14.03 -11.95 15.96
C HIS A 282 -15.12 -11.30 16.80
N LEU A 283 -15.09 -9.97 16.92
CA LEU A 283 -15.97 -9.20 17.82
C LEU A 283 -17.45 -9.58 17.69
N LEU A 284 -17.95 -9.80 16.47
CA LEU A 284 -19.35 -10.13 16.20
C LEU A 284 -19.60 -11.63 15.94
N GLN A 285 -18.57 -12.43 16.10
CA GLN A 285 -18.68 -13.86 15.90
C GLN A 285 -19.06 -14.57 17.20
N TYR A 286 -19.94 -15.56 17.09
CA TYR A 286 -20.30 -16.42 18.21
C TYR A 286 -20.53 -17.86 17.77
N SER A 287 -20.35 -18.76 18.68
CA SER A 287 -20.70 -20.17 18.50
C SER A 287 -21.55 -20.66 19.69
N ILE A 288 -22.51 -21.52 19.41
CA ILE A 288 -23.38 -22.10 20.45
C ILE A 288 -23.20 -23.59 20.42
N VAL A 289 -22.79 -24.14 21.56
CA VAL A 289 -22.56 -25.56 21.75
C VAL A 289 -23.57 -26.09 22.81
N LYS A 290 -24.17 -27.20 22.49
CA LYS A 290 -25.06 -27.93 23.42
C LYS A 290 -24.19 -28.83 24.30
N LYS A 291 -24.41 -28.80 25.59
CA LYS A 291 -23.83 -29.78 26.54
C LYS A 291 -24.90 -30.60 27.18
#